data_1348eb7d8832da12ffe1f9b61905ac9a
#
_entry.id   1348eb7d8832da12ffe1f9b61905ac9a
#
_cell.length_a   1.000
_cell.length_b   1.000
_cell.length_c   1.000
_cell.angle_alpha   90.00
_cell.angle_beta   90.00
_cell.angle_gamma   90.00
#
_symmetry.space_group_name_H-M   'P 1'
#
loop_
_entity.id
_entity.type
_entity.pdbx_description
1 polymer ?
#
loop_
_entity_poly.entity_id
_entity_poly.type
_entity_poly.pdbx_seq_one_letter_code
_entity_poly.pdbx_strand_id
1 'polypeptide(L)'
;MPMCNTGAEPIASMGNDTPLAVLSDRPQLLFNYFRQQFAQVTNPAIDPIREELVMSLTEYIGAVGMNILVPSESHCKMVRLPHPVLNNTQLDILCNIRYKGFNTVKLPIVFEVSKGKAGLQEALNDLCKKAEQSVTDGVNYIILSDRFVDDTH
;
A
#
# COMPACT_ATOMS: atom_id res chain seq x y z
N MET A 1 1.15 -27.06 -2.44
CA MET A 1 1.86 -26.31 -1.39
C MET A 1 2.63 -27.31 -0.55
N PRO A 2 3.96 -27.18 -0.40
CA PRO A 2 4.79 -28.15 0.34
C PRO A 2 4.29 -28.37 1.77
N MET A 3 3.97 -27.33 2.49
CA MET A 3 3.50 -27.40 3.88
C MET A 3 2.24 -28.26 4.05
N CYS A 4 1.27 -28.14 3.13
CA CYS A 4 0.04 -28.93 3.19
C CYS A 4 0.26 -30.42 2.91
N ASN A 5 1.25 -30.75 2.08
CA ASN A 5 1.49 -32.11 1.62
C ASN A 5 2.50 -32.88 2.48
N THR A 6 3.47 -32.18 3.04
CA THR A 6 4.62 -32.81 3.70
C THR A 6 4.81 -32.33 5.15
N GLY A 7 4.08 -31.30 5.60
CA GLY A 7 4.31 -30.67 6.90
C GLY A 7 5.67 -29.92 7.00
N ALA A 8 6.41 -29.85 5.90
CA ALA A 8 7.69 -29.15 5.87
C ALA A 8 7.50 -27.66 5.64
N GLU A 9 8.22 -26.83 6.37
CA GLU A 9 8.25 -25.41 6.11
C GLU A 9 8.79 -25.13 4.69
N PRO A 10 8.16 -24.22 3.94
CA PRO A 10 8.73 -23.76 2.69
C PRO A 10 10.02 -22.99 3.01
N ILE A 11 11.14 -23.53 2.57
CA ILE A 11 12.41 -22.81 2.63
C ILE A 11 12.30 -21.63 1.68
N ALA A 12 12.29 -20.41 2.23
CA ALA A 12 12.40 -19.21 1.45
C ALA A 12 13.86 -19.09 0.95
N SER A 13 14.09 -19.25 -0.34
CA SER A 13 15.35 -18.85 -0.93
C SER A 13 15.40 -17.33 -1.04
N MET A 14 16.56 -16.75 -0.80
CA MET A 14 16.78 -15.32 -1.02
C MET A 14 17.00 -15.08 -2.52
N GLY A 15 15.93 -14.92 -3.26
CA GLY A 15 15.97 -14.68 -4.70
C GLY A 15 14.58 -14.81 -5.28
N ASN A 16 14.45 -14.36 -6.49
CA ASN A 16 13.19 -14.43 -7.23
C ASN A 16 13.42 -14.93 -8.64
N ASP A 17 13.00 -16.16 -8.89
CA ASP A 17 13.07 -16.81 -10.19
C ASP A 17 11.88 -16.46 -11.11
N THR A 18 11.08 -15.48 -10.74
CA THR A 18 9.96 -15.00 -11.55
C THR A 18 10.52 -14.41 -12.85
N PRO A 19 10.02 -14.79 -14.04
CA PRO A 19 10.41 -14.18 -15.29
C PRO A 19 10.25 -12.65 -15.29
N LEU A 20 11.06 -11.97 -16.11
CA LEU A 20 10.97 -10.52 -16.28
C LEU A 20 9.54 -10.13 -16.69
N ALA A 21 8.99 -9.10 -16.07
CA ALA A 21 7.65 -8.62 -16.38
C ALA A 21 7.50 -8.21 -17.85
N VAL A 22 8.56 -7.69 -18.47
CA VAL A 22 8.59 -7.30 -19.89
C VAL A 22 8.38 -8.47 -20.86
N LEU A 23 8.61 -9.72 -20.41
CA LEU A 23 8.39 -10.93 -21.19
C LEU A 23 6.99 -11.55 -20.98
N SER A 24 6.15 -10.92 -20.14
CA SER A 24 4.80 -11.41 -19.87
C SER A 24 3.80 -10.91 -20.91
N ASP A 25 2.95 -11.81 -21.39
CA ASP A 25 1.79 -11.46 -22.25
C ASP A 25 0.60 -10.91 -21.44
N ARG A 26 0.72 -10.88 -20.10
CA ARG A 26 -0.31 -10.38 -19.21
C ARG A 26 0.03 -8.98 -18.72
N PRO A 27 -0.98 -8.12 -18.49
CA PRO A 27 -0.77 -6.84 -17.82
C PRO A 27 -0.03 -7.04 -16.50
N GLN A 28 0.99 -6.24 -16.27
CA GLN A 28 1.81 -6.27 -15.07
C GLN A 28 1.73 -4.92 -14.36
N LEU A 29 1.81 -4.95 -13.03
CA LEU A 29 1.96 -3.71 -12.26
C LEU A 29 3.27 -3.03 -12.64
N LEU A 30 3.25 -1.70 -12.71
CA LEU A 30 4.41 -0.89 -13.08
C LEU A 30 5.66 -1.26 -12.25
N PHE A 31 5.50 -1.51 -10.96
CA PHE A 31 6.59 -1.88 -10.06
C PHE A 31 7.28 -3.20 -10.43
N ASN A 32 6.58 -4.13 -11.09
CA ASN A 32 7.18 -5.41 -11.52
C ASN A 32 8.23 -5.23 -12.61
N TYR A 33 8.16 -4.15 -13.41
CA TYR A 33 9.14 -3.85 -14.46
C TYR A 33 10.47 -3.35 -13.90
N PHE A 34 10.51 -2.88 -12.67
CA PHE A 34 11.71 -2.36 -11.99
C PHE A 34 12.24 -3.30 -10.92
N ARG A 35 11.74 -4.53 -10.91
CA ARG A 35 12.12 -5.53 -9.91
C ARG A 35 13.50 -6.10 -10.19
N GLN A 36 14.33 -6.12 -9.17
CA GLN A 36 15.64 -6.73 -9.22
C GLN A 36 15.53 -8.26 -9.34
N GLN A 37 16.30 -8.88 -10.24
CA GLN A 37 16.24 -10.31 -10.56
C GLN A 37 17.36 -11.13 -9.91
N PHE A 38 18.36 -10.51 -9.36
CA PHE A 38 19.44 -11.22 -8.68
C PHE A 38 19.25 -11.22 -7.16
N ALA A 39 19.68 -12.29 -6.52
CA ALA A 39 19.67 -12.41 -5.07
C ALA A 39 20.70 -11.45 -4.47
N GLN A 40 20.27 -10.69 -3.47
CA GLN A 40 21.14 -9.78 -2.75
C GLN A 40 20.96 -10.00 -1.25
N VAL A 41 22.03 -10.32 -0.57
CA VAL A 41 22.01 -10.49 0.89
C VAL A 41 22.32 -9.14 1.52
N THR A 42 21.30 -8.48 2.07
CA THR A 42 21.44 -7.18 2.71
C THR A 42 21.35 -7.24 4.23
N ASN A 43 20.72 -8.29 4.77
CA ASN A 43 20.43 -8.43 6.19
C ASN A 43 20.84 -9.80 6.71
N PRO A 44 21.03 -9.97 8.04
CA PRO A 44 21.20 -11.28 8.67
C PRO A 44 20.08 -12.22 8.24
N ALA A 45 20.42 -13.47 7.97
CA ALA A 45 19.44 -14.50 7.71
C ALA A 45 18.55 -14.68 8.95
N ILE A 46 17.24 -14.59 8.76
CA ILE A 46 16.23 -14.80 9.80
C ILE A 46 15.49 -16.08 9.46
N ASP A 47 15.53 -17.05 10.35
CA ASP A 47 14.74 -18.27 10.25
C ASP A 47 13.28 -18.02 10.70
N PRO A 48 12.32 -18.88 10.34
CA PRO A 48 10.90 -18.70 10.65
C PRO A 48 10.61 -18.57 12.17
N ILE A 49 11.39 -19.21 13.01
CA ILE A 49 11.21 -19.15 14.47
C ILE A 49 11.65 -17.77 15.00
N ARG A 50 12.77 -17.25 14.51
CA ARG A 50 13.22 -15.91 14.85
C ARG A 50 12.32 -14.83 14.26
N GLU A 51 11.79 -15.06 13.06
CA GLU A 51 10.88 -14.14 12.40
C GLU A 51 9.66 -13.83 13.28
N GLU A 52 9.07 -14.85 13.90
CA GLU A 52 7.93 -14.67 14.81
C GLU A 52 8.28 -13.77 16.01
N LEU A 53 9.52 -13.84 16.50
CA LEU A 53 9.97 -13.04 17.64
C LEU A 53 10.36 -11.61 17.25
N VAL A 54 11.01 -11.41 16.11
CA VAL A 54 11.65 -10.12 15.76
C VAL A 54 10.89 -9.32 14.71
N MET A 55 9.90 -9.91 14.04
CA MET A 55 9.08 -9.26 13.03
C MET A 55 7.63 -9.14 13.46
N SER A 56 6.94 -8.16 12.90
CA SER A 56 5.51 -7.98 13.09
C SER A 56 4.89 -7.45 11.80
N LEU A 57 3.67 -7.91 11.50
CA LEU A 57 2.83 -7.34 10.44
C LEU A 57 1.97 -6.17 10.94
N THR A 58 2.10 -5.83 12.22
CA THR A 58 1.33 -4.71 12.80
C THR A 58 1.75 -3.40 12.16
N GLU A 59 0.77 -2.68 11.63
CA GLU A 59 0.94 -1.37 11.04
C GLU A 59 0.26 -0.30 11.89
N TYR A 60 0.86 0.88 11.91
CA TYR A 60 0.27 2.06 12.51
C TYR A 60 0.09 3.11 11.43
N ILE A 61 -1.17 3.43 11.15
CA ILE A 61 -1.53 4.43 10.14
C ILE A 61 -2.11 5.67 10.81
N GLY A 62 -1.77 6.84 10.32
CA GLY A 62 -2.26 8.12 10.83
C GLY A 62 -1.39 9.30 10.45
N ALA A 63 -1.90 10.49 10.68
CA ALA A 63 -1.15 11.71 10.50
C ALA A 63 -0.10 11.83 11.61
N VAL A 64 1.12 11.64 11.24
CA VAL A 64 2.28 11.98 12.07
C VAL A 64 2.39 13.51 12.04
N GLY A 65 2.37 14.17 13.18
CA GLY A 65 2.42 15.63 13.27
C GLY A 65 3.51 16.29 12.40
N MET A 66 3.55 17.59 12.35
CA MET A 66 4.33 18.37 11.38
C MET A 66 5.82 18.04 11.33
N ASN A 67 6.42 17.54 12.41
CA ASN A 67 7.82 17.18 12.43
C ASN A 67 8.06 15.84 13.13
N ILE A 68 8.28 14.81 12.35
CA ILE A 68 8.54 13.43 12.81
C ILE A 68 9.79 13.33 13.73
N LEU A 69 10.73 14.26 13.61
CA LEU A 69 11.97 14.26 14.40
C LEU A 69 11.79 14.88 15.80
N VAL A 70 10.68 15.58 16.01
CA VAL A 70 10.38 16.20 17.31
C VAL A 70 9.25 15.42 17.97
N PRO A 71 9.51 14.66 19.04
CA PRO A 71 8.47 13.91 19.74
C PRO A 71 7.33 14.81 20.21
N SER A 72 6.09 14.41 19.92
CA SER A 72 4.90 15.10 20.37
C SER A 72 3.73 14.13 20.59
N GLU A 73 2.77 14.51 21.40
CA GLU A 73 1.56 13.71 21.66
C GLU A 73 0.74 13.46 20.37
N SER A 74 0.85 14.34 19.38
CA SER A 74 0.14 14.18 18.10
C SER A 74 0.60 12.93 17.34
N HIS A 75 1.84 12.45 17.55
CA HIS A 75 2.36 11.24 16.95
C HIS A 75 1.66 9.96 17.44
N CYS A 76 0.95 10.04 18.58
CA CYS A 76 0.19 8.91 19.11
C CYS A 76 -1.20 8.74 18.47
N LYS A 77 -1.64 9.70 17.64
CA LYS A 77 -2.93 9.65 16.94
C LYS A 77 -2.85 8.74 15.72
N MET A 78 -2.81 7.44 15.97
CA MET A 78 -2.71 6.42 14.91
C MET A 78 -3.74 5.33 15.12
N VAL A 79 -4.17 4.71 14.01
CA VAL A 79 -4.95 3.48 14.03
C VAL A 79 -3.97 2.32 13.93
N ARG A 80 -4.06 1.38 14.88
CA ARG A 80 -3.29 0.15 14.85
C ARG A 80 -4.02 -0.90 14.01
N LEU A 81 -3.35 -1.41 13.00
CA LEU A 81 -3.79 -2.53 12.18
C LEU A 81 -2.98 -3.77 12.57
N PRO A 82 -3.60 -4.91 12.86
CA PRO A 82 -2.87 -6.15 13.19
C PRO A 82 -2.01 -6.64 12.03
N HIS A 83 -2.40 -6.30 10.79
CA HIS A 83 -1.72 -6.62 9.54
C HIS A 83 -2.16 -5.65 8.44
N PRO A 84 -1.38 -5.48 7.36
CA PRO A 84 -1.65 -4.49 6.31
C PRO A 84 -2.82 -4.87 5.38
N VAL A 85 -3.29 -6.12 5.44
CA VAL A 85 -4.41 -6.60 4.62
C VAL A 85 -5.72 -6.34 5.33
N LEU A 86 -6.62 -5.62 4.67
CA LEU A 86 -7.95 -5.30 5.18
C LEU A 86 -9.02 -6.01 4.34
N ASN A 87 -10.04 -6.52 5.00
CA ASN A 87 -11.26 -6.93 4.31
C ASN A 87 -12.16 -5.70 4.02
N ASN A 88 -13.21 -5.91 3.21
CA ASN A 88 -14.10 -4.82 2.82
C ASN A 88 -14.77 -4.11 4.01
N THR A 89 -15.18 -4.86 5.04
CA THR A 89 -15.79 -4.29 6.24
C THR A 89 -14.80 -3.41 7.02
N GLN A 90 -13.56 -3.85 7.15
CA GLN A 90 -12.51 -3.07 7.81
C GLN A 90 -12.18 -1.80 7.02
N LEU A 91 -12.10 -1.90 5.69
CA LEU A 91 -11.89 -0.74 4.84
C LEU A 91 -13.06 0.24 4.95
N ASP A 92 -14.30 -0.24 4.98
CA ASP A 92 -15.47 0.62 5.14
C ASP A 92 -15.49 1.33 6.50
N ILE A 93 -15.00 0.69 7.56
CA ILE A 93 -14.82 1.34 8.87
C ILE A 93 -13.80 2.47 8.76
N LEU A 94 -12.67 2.25 8.09
CA LEU A 94 -11.67 3.30 7.88
C LEU A 94 -12.18 4.45 7.01
N CYS A 95 -12.95 4.14 5.95
CA CYS A 95 -13.57 5.15 5.09
C CYS A 95 -14.55 6.05 5.83
N ASN A 96 -15.20 5.52 6.87
CA ASN A 96 -16.27 6.17 7.62
C ASN A 96 -15.89 6.44 9.08
N ILE A 97 -14.62 6.54 9.38
CA ILE A 97 -14.15 6.75 10.75
C ILE A 97 -14.73 8.04 11.32
N ARG A 98 -15.39 7.93 12.47
CA ARG A 98 -16.07 9.06 13.16
C ARG A 98 -15.46 9.37 14.51
N TYR A 99 -14.19 9.09 14.66
CA TYR A 99 -13.47 9.37 15.89
C TYR A 99 -12.86 10.77 15.84
N LYS A 100 -12.96 11.52 16.93
CA LYS A 100 -12.45 12.90 16.99
C LYS A 100 -10.98 12.98 16.61
N GLY A 101 -10.67 13.78 15.60
CA GLY A 101 -9.33 13.99 15.09
C GLY A 101 -8.89 13.00 14.00
N PHE A 102 -9.83 12.19 13.48
CA PHE A 102 -9.61 11.33 12.34
C PHE A 102 -10.61 11.67 11.22
N ASN A 103 -10.11 12.13 10.10
CA ASN A 103 -10.87 12.46 8.91
C ASN A 103 -10.35 11.67 7.72
N THR A 104 -11.24 11.08 6.96
CA THR A 104 -10.89 10.28 5.79
C THR A 104 -11.51 10.86 4.53
N VAL A 105 -10.77 10.86 3.44
CA VAL A 105 -11.28 11.14 2.09
C VAL A 105 -10.91 9.99 1.15
N LYS A 106 -11.83 9.65 0.26
CA LYS A 106 -11.59 8.68 -0.81
C LYS A 106 -11.43 9.45 -2.12
N LEU A 107 -10.29 9.27 -2.78
CA LEU A 107 -9.98 9.86 -4.07
C LEU A 107 -9.98 8.76 -5.14
N PRO A 108 -10.77 8.90 -6.22
CA PRO A 108 -10.71 7.98 -7.34
C PRO A 108 -9.39 8.15 -8.09
N ILE A 109 -8.80 7.03 -8.52
CA ILE A 109 -7.56 6.98 -9.31
C ILE A 109 -7.84 6.52 -10.75
N VAL A 110 -8.95 6.95 -11.30
CA VAL A 110 -9.37 6.61 -12.66
C VAL A 110 -9.27 7.83 -13.56
N PHE A 111 -9.13 7.59 -14.85
CA PHE A 111 -9.15 8.63 -15.88
C PHE A 111 -9.93 8.15 -17.10
N GLU A 112 -10.47 9.08 -17.88
CA GLU A 112 -11.23 8.78 -19.09
C GLU A 112 -10.31 8.27 -20.20
N VAL A 113 -10.50 7.02 -20.61
CA VAL A 113 -9.66 6.34 -21.62
C VAL A 113 -9.63 7.08 -22.96
N SER A 114 -10.77 7.69 -23.35
CA SER A 114 -10.91 8.44 -24.60
C SER A 114 -9.93 9.61 -24.72
N LYS A 115 -9.47 10.17 -23.59
CA LYS A 115 -8.50 11.27 -23.53
C LYS A 115 -7.05 10.83 -23.70
N GLY A 116 -6.79 9.52 -23.68
CA GLY A 116 -5.46 8.94 -23.86
C GLY A 116 -4.40 9.49 -22.90
N LYS A 117 -3.18 9.64 -23.38
CA LYS A 117 -2.02 10.09 -22.56
C LYS A 117 -2.26 11.46 -21.91
N ALA A 118 -2.90 12.38 -22.60
CA ALA A 118 -3.17 13.71 -22.05
C ALA A 118 -4.15 13.62 -20.87
N GLY A 119 -5.19 12.79 -20.98
CA GLY A 119 -6.14 12.55 -19.91
C GLY A 119 -5.52 11.93 -18.67
N LEU A 120 -4.61 10.98 -18.84
CA LEU A 120 -3.85 10.40 -17.72
C LEU A 120 -3.01 11.48 -17.01
N GLN A 121 -2.30 12.31 -17.76
CA GLN A 121 -1.48 13.38 -17.16
C GLN A 121 -2.32 14.41 -16.41
N GLU A 122 -3.46 14.79 -16.98
CA GLU A 122 -4.42 15.70 -16.33
C GLU A 122 -4.97 15.09 -15.05
N ALA A 123 -5.41 13.84 -15.08
CA ALA A 123 -5.95 13.13 -13.93
C ALA A 123 -4.91 12.97 -12.78
N LEU A 124 -3.65 12.71 -13.11
CA LEU A 124 -2.57 12.67 -12.13
C LEU A 124 -2.34 14.04 -11.48
N ASN A 125 -2.31 15.10 -12.26
CA ASN A 125 -2.16 16.46 -11.74
C ASN A 125 -3.34 16.85 -10.84
N ASP A 126 -4.55 16.49 -11.22
CA ASP A 126 -5.75 16.75 -10.42
C ASP A 126 -5.78 15.92 -9.14
N LEU A 127 -5.35 14.67 -9.19
CA LEU A 127 -5.23 13.82 -8.02
C LEU A 127 -4.24 14.43 -7.00
N CYS A 128 -3.09 14.90 -7.46
CA CYS A 128 -2.11 15.57 -6.62
C CYS A 128 -2.69 16.82 -5.95
N LYS A 129 -3.38 17.68 -6.72
CA LYS A 129 -4.04 18.88 -6.18
C LYS A 129 -5.11 18.55 -5.14
N LYS A 130 -5.93 17.53 -5.41
CA LYS A 130 -6.98 17.09 -4.48
C LYS A 130 -6.38 16.51 -3.20
N ALA A 131 -5.29 15.77 -3.31
CA ALA A 131 -4.58 15.24 -2.15
C ALA A 131 -3.98 16.38 -1.30
N GLU A 132 -3.30 17.35 -1.92
CA GLU A 132 -2.76 18.53 -1.24
C GLU A 132 -3.84 19.35 -0.54
N GLN A 133 -4.96 19.59 -1.22
CA GLN A 133 -6.11 20.28 -0.64
C GLN A 133 -6.67 19.51 0.55
N SER A 134 -6.81 18.18 0.43
CA SER A 134 -7.29 17.33 1.52
C SER A 134 -6.41 17.44 2.77
N VAL A 135 -5.10 17.47 2.60
CA VAL A 135 -4.15 17.66 3.72
C VAL A 135 -4.35 19.03 4.35
N THR A 136 -4.51 20.08 3.53
CA THR A 136 -4.76 21.45 4.00
C THR A 136 -6.08 21.54 4.78
N ASP A 137 -7.08 20.79 4.38
CA ASP A 137 -8.40 20.71 5.03
C ASP A 137 -8.37 19.84 6.32
N GLY A 138 -7.21 19.30 6.69
CA GLY A 138 -7.03 18.52 7.92
C GLY A 138 -7.47 17.06 7.79
N VAL A 139 -7.47 16.50 6.58
CA VAL A 139 -7.69 15.08 6.35
C VAL A 139 -6.47 14.28 6.82
N ASN A 140 -6.71 13.20 7.57
CA ASN A 140 -5.65 12.34 8.10
C ASN A 140 -5.39 11.11 7.21
N TYR A 141 -6.44 10.63 6.54
CA TYR A 141 -6.38 9.44 5.70
C TYR A 141 -6.87 9.75 4.30
N ILE A 142 -6.01 9.57 3.32
CA ILE A 142 -6.36 9.64 1.91
C ILE A 142 -6.38 8.21 1.39
N ILE A 143 -7.54 7.75 0.93
CA ILE A 143 -7.72 6.42 0.34
C ILE A 143 -7.82 6.58 -1.15
N LEU A 144 -6.84 6.05 -1.88
CA LEU A 144 -6.87 5.96 -3.32
C LEU A 144 -7.70 4.75 -3.73
N SER A 145 -8.66 4.94 -4.63
CA SER A 145 -9.61 3.88 -4.99
C SER A 145 -9.75 3.73 -6.51
N ASP A 146 -9.61 2.51 -6.97
CA ASP A 146 -9.85 2.07 -8.35
C ASP A 146 -11.27 1.53 -8.59
N ARG A 147 -12.14 1.58 -7.58
CA ARG A 147 -13.50 0.99 -7.64
C ARG A 147 -14.43 1.61 -8.69
N PHE A 148 -13.99 2.64 -9.36
CA PHE A 148 -14.73 3.31 -10.44
C PHE A 148 -14.19 2.94 -11.84
N VAL A 149 -13.33 1.92 -11.92
CA VAL A 149 -12.84 1.40 -13.20
C VAL A 149 -13.99 0.71 -13.94
N ASP A 150 -14.18 1.12 -15.18
CA ASP A 150 -15.12 0.55 -16.14
C ASP A 150 -14.50 0.58 -17.55
N ASP A 151 -15.26 0.26 -18.56
CA ASP A 151 -14.78 0.26 -19.97
C ASP A 151 -14.40 1.65 -20.48
N THR A 152 -14.73 2.71 -19.76
CA THR A 152 -14.49 4.12 -20.14
C THR A 152 -13.45 4.82 -19.26
N HIS A 153 -13.15 4.22 -18.09
CA HIS A 153 -12.23 4.78 -17.08
C HIS A 153 -11.17 3.80 -16.65
#